data_dbb7bda697e16a44f836f42d0db3795c
#
_entry.id   dbb7bda697e16a44f836f42d0db3795c
#
_cell.length_a   1.000
_cell.length_b   1.000
_cell.length_c   1.000
_cell.angle_alpha   90.00
_cell.angle_beta   90.00
_cell.angle_gamma   90.00
#
_symmetry.space_group_name_H-M   'P 1'
#
loop_
_entity.id
_entity.type
_entity.pdbx_description
1 polymer ?
#
loop_
_entity_poly.entity_id
_entity_poly.type
_entity_poly.pdbx_seq_one_letter_code
_entity_poly.pdbx_strand_id
1 'polypeptide(L)'
;IQTKLKKAGFLSDKADGIYGDNTVKAVSAFQKKLGLPVTGNVDARTLSVLNKVIAKNNRQSGSQMEDELELGDSGDRVVKLQNLLLLHGYNPGGVDGQFGNGTKQAVMKLQKKNSMPLTGVVDEGVWNRLSRAPSLTGDYKQMMSMQATAYAPNVGGTSFTYSGNYAGKGHAAVDPAVIPIGSILFVEGYGYCIADDIGRSVKGNIIDVGVDTIEQAYNWGSKQVKVYLVR
;
A
#
# COMPACT_ATOMS: atom_id res chain seq x y z
N ILE A 1 9.47 18.94 -5.46
CA ILE A 1 9.59 20.05 -4.50
C ILE A 1 8.41 21.02 -4.65
N GLN A 2 8.09 21.49 -5.85
CA GLN A 2 7.00 22.42 -6.12
C GLN A 2 5.65 21.94 -5.56
N THR A 3 5.28 20.68 -5.78
CA THR A 3 4.07 20.06 -5.21
C THR A 3 4.05 20.13 -3.68
N LYS A 4 5.19 19.91 -3.03
CA LYS A 4 5.32 20.02 -1.58
C LYS A 4 5.18 21.45 -1.09
N LEU A 5 5.76 22.41 -1.80
CA LEU A 5 5.62 23.84 -1.48
C LEU A 5 4.18 24.32 -1.65
N LYS A 6 3.45 23.84 -2.66
CA LYS A 6 2.01 24.07 -2.81
C LYS A 6 1.21 23.54 -1.64
N LYS A 7 1.44 22.29 -1.24
CA LYS A 7 0.80 21.66 -0.07
C LYS A 7 1.13 22.38 1.25
N ALA A 8 2.31 22.98 1.33
CA ALA A 8 2.71 23.79 2.47
C ALA A 8 2.20 25.26 2.42
N GLY A 9 1.54 25.68 1.31
CA GLY A 9 0.99 27.01 1.14
C GLY A 9 2.00 28.08 0.74
N PHE A 10 3.15 27.70 0.18
CA PHE A 10 4.23 28.61 -0.21
C PHE A 10 4.40 28.77 -1.73
N LEU A 11 3.69 28.01 -2.55
CA LEU A 11 3.70 28.13 -4.00
C LEU A 11 2.27 28.07 -4.52
N SER A 12 1.84 29.06 -5.31
CA SER A 12 0.52 29.09 -5.97
C SER A 12 0.56 28.59 -7.42
N ASP A 13 1.73 28.70 -8.06
CA ASP A 13 1.92 28.38 -9.46
C ASP A 13 1.80 26.87 -9.76
N LYS A 14 1.61 26.54 -11.03
CA LYS A 14 1.60 25.14 -11.50
C LYS A 14 2.97 24.51 -11.24
N ALA A 15 2.96 23.27 -10.74
CA ALA A 15 4.19 22.48 -10.62
C ALA A 15 4.59 21.98 -12.04
N ASP A 16 5.54 22.69 -12.65
CA ASP A 16 6.00 22.45 -14.03
C ASP A 16 7.28 21.58 -14.10
N GLY A 17 7.83 21.24 -12.93
CA GLY A 17 9.08 20.48 -12.81
C GLY A 17 10.35 21.33 -12.94
N ILE A 18 10.25 22.63 -13.23
CA ILE A 18 11.36 23.54 -13.45
C ILE A 18 11.68 24.29 -12.14
N TYR A 19 12.89 24.15 -11.62
CA TYR A 19 13.33 24.90 -10.44
C TYR A 19 13.75 26.34 -10.81
N GLY A 20 12.76 27.13 -11.25
CA GLY A 20 12.95 28.54 -11.67
C GLY A 20 12.77 29.52 -10.50
N ASP A 21 12.81 30.83 -10.83
CA ASP A 21 12.77 31.94 -9.85
C ASP A 21 11.58 31.86 -8.88
N ASN A 22 10.40 31.47 -9.35
CA ASN A 22 9.22 31.34 -8.50
C ASN A 22 9.40 30.22 -7.48
N THR A 23 10.05 29.11 -7.86
CA THR A 23 10.37 28.03 -6.91
C THR A 23 11.41 28.48 -5.90
N VAL A 24 12.46 29.18 -6.33
CA VAL A 24 13.50 29.75 -5.45
C VAL A 24 12.88 30.73 -4.44
N LYS A 25 12.00 31.64 -4.89
CA LYS A 25 11.27 32.59 -4.03
C LYS A 25 10.39 31.84 -3.01
N ALA A 26 9.67 30.80 -3.45
CA ALA A 26 8.82 30.00 -2.57
C ALA A 26 9.64 29.25 -1.50
N VAL A 27 10.79 28.67 -1.86
CA VAL A 27 11.71 28.02 -0.91
C VAL A 27 12.26 29.05 0.08
N SER A 28 12.72 30.20 -0.40
CA SER A 28 13.26 31.29 0.45
C SER A 28 12.20 31.79 1.44
N ALA A 29 10.96 31.98 0.99
CA ALA A 29 9.84 32.36 1.85
C ALA A 29 9.55 31.30 2.91
N PHE A 30 9.55 30.01 2.53
CA PHE A 30 9.40 28.88 3.44
C PHE A 30 10.52 28.87 4.48
N GLN A 31 11.79 28.95 4.06
CA GLN A 31 12.96 28.98 4.94
C GLN A 31 12.88 30.14 5.94
N LYS A 32 12.58 31.33 5.47
CA LYS A 32 12.41 32.52 6.31
C LYS A 32 11.31 32.33 7.37
N LYS A 33 10.14 31.82 6.95
CA LYS A 33 8.99 31.60 7.84
C LYS A 33 9.28 30.60 8.95
N LEU A 34 10.12 29.59 8.65
CA LEU A 34 10.44 28.49 9.56
C LEU A 34 11.79 28.67 10.30
N GLY A 35 12.43 29.83 10.19
CA GLY A 35 13.70 30.11 10.85
C GLY A 35 14.88 29.28 10.34
N LEU A 36 14.83 28.85 9.08
CA LEU A 36 15.90 28.14 8.41
C LEU A 36 16.86 29.13 7.69
N PRO A 37 18.11 28.74 7.40
CA PRO A 37 18.97 29.53 6.53
C PRO A 37 18.29 29.79 5.18
N VAL A 38 18.18 31.08 4.80
CA VAL A 38 17.48 31.50 3.57
C VAL A 38 18.45 31.38 2.39
N THR A 39 18.51 30.21 1.80
CA THR A 39 19.41 29.91 0.68
C THR A 39 18.69 29.81 -0.67
N GLY A 40 17.35 29.70 -0.67
CA GLY A 40 16.57 29.40 -1.86
C GLY A 40 16.73 27.97 -2.38
N ASN A 41 17.58 27.16 -1.75
CA ASN A 41 17.83 25.76 -2.11
C ASN A 41 17.20 24.81 -1.08
N VAL A 42 16.74 23.65 -1.53
CA VAL A 42 16.18 22.61 -0.65
C VAL A 42 17.27 21.63 -0.28
N ASP A 43 17.88 21.84 0.89
CA ASP A 43 18.76 20.87 1.54
C ASP A 43 17.97 19.83 2.35
N ALA A 44 18.65 18.85 2.93
CA ALA A 44 18.04 17.79 3.73
C ALA A 44 17.24 18.34 4.93
N ARG A 45 17.72 19.42 5.56
CA ARG A 45 17.04 20.08 6.69
C ARG A 45 15.77 20.77 6.24
N THR A 46 15.83 21.54 5.16
CA THR A 46 14.68 22.21 4.53
C THR A 46 13.62 21.19 4.13
N LEU A 47 14.02 20.08 3.49
CA LEU A 47 13.12 19.02 3.09
C LEU A 47 12.44 18.33 4.28
N SER A 48 13.18 18.05 5.35
CA SER A 48 12.65 17.47 6.59
C SER A 48 11.59 18.38 7.23
N VAL A 49 11.88 19.68 7.35
CA VAL A 49 10.95 20.66 7.92
C VAL A 49 9.72 20.83 7.01
N LEU A 50 9.90 20.85 5.69
CA LEU A 50 8.81 20.92 4.72
C LEU A 50 7.85 19.75 4.85
N ASN A 51 8.38 18.54 4.99
CA ASN A 51 7.55 17.33 5.24
C ASN A 51 6.80 17.41 6.58
N LYS A 52 7.42 17.95 7.65
CA LYS A 52 6.76 18.14 8.95
C LYS A 52 5.65 19.19 8.90
N VAL A 53 5.83 20.28 8.15
CA VAL A 53 4.81 21.33 7.97
C VAL A 53 3.62 20.77 7.21
N ILE A 54 3.85 20.02 6.14
CA ILE A 54 2.78 19.36 5.38
C ILE A 54 2.00 18.40 6.29
N ALA A 55 2.70 17.55 7.06
CA ALA A 55 2.07 16.63 8.01
C ALA A 55 1.25 17.37 9.10
N LYS A 56 1.72 18.55 9.55
CA LYS A 56 1.00 19.38 10.54
C LYS A 56 -0.22 20.06 9.93
N ASN A 57 -0.11 20.60 8.71
CA ASN A 57 -1.23 21.22 8.00
C ASN A 57 -2.34 20.19 7.75
N ASN A 58 -1.99 18.96 7.38
CA ASN A 58 -2.94 17.86 7.21
C ASN A 58 -3.65 17.47 8.52
N ARG A 59 -3.06 17.72 9.70
CA ARG A 59 -3.69 17.48 11.01
C ARG A 59 -4.61 18.63 11.48
N GLN A 60 -4.40 19.85 11.00
CA GLN A 60 -5.19 21.03 11.38
C GLN A 60 -6.40 21.29 10.47
N SER A 61 -6.38 20.82 9.24
CA SER A 61 -7.56 20.70 8.37
C SER A 61 -8.33 19.48 8.83
N GLY A 62 -9.32 19.59 9.68
CA GLY A 62 -10.13 18.53 10.25
C GLY A 62 -10.89 17.62 9.25
N SER A 63 -10.31 17.36 8.12
CA SER A 63 -10.58 16.25 7.21
C SER A 63 -9.24 15.55 6.95
N GLN A 64 -9.11 14.30 7.38
CA GLN A 64 -8.16 13.35 6.82
C GLN A 64 -8.59 13.08 5.37
N MET A 65 -8.43 14.04 4.49
CA MET A 65 -8.29 13.72 3.07
C MET A 65 -6.94 13.00 2.98
N GLU A 66 -6.94 11.69 3.11
CA GLU A 66 -5.86 10.90 2.56
C GLU A 66 -5.77 11.36 1.10
N ASP A 67 -4.63 11.96 0.72
CA ASP A 67 -4.44 12.50 -0.63
C ASP A 67 -4.91 11.46 -1.64
N GLU A 68 -5.72 11.86 -2.61
CA GLU A 68 -6.17 11.01 -3.70
C GLU A 68 -4.97 10.33 -4.36
N LEU A 69 -5.13 9.08 -4.77
CA LEU A 69 -4.17 8.37 -5.58
C LEU A 69 -4.77 8.07 -6.95
N GLU A 70 -3.99 8.30 -8.00
CA GLU A 70 -4.43 8.09 -9.37
C GLU A 70 -3.32 7.51 -10.25
N LEU A 71 -3.67 7.22 -11.50
CA LEU A 71 -2.73 6.69 -12.48
C LEU A 71 -1.49 7.57 -12.63
N GLY A 72 -0.31 6.99 -12.45
CA GLY A 72 0.99 7.65 -12.50
C GLY A 72 1.60 7.94 -11.13
N ASP A 73 0.85 7.82 -10.04
CA ASP A 73 1.39 7.94 -8.69
C ASP A 73 2.28 6.76 -8.33
N SER A 74 3.19 6.97 -7.36
CA SER A 74 4.10 5.93 -6.90
C SER A 74 4.55 6.12 -5.45
N GLY A 75 5.08 5.06 -4.87
CA GLY A 75 5.66 5.05 -3.52
C GLY A 75 4.85 4.24 -2.51
N ASP A 76 5.20 4.38 -1.22
CA ASP A 76 4.70 3.53 -0.13
C ASP A 76 3.17 3.52 0.02
N ARG A 77 2.51 4.63 -0.33
CA ARG A 77 1.05 4.71 -0.29
C ARG A 77 0.39 3.85 -1.38
N VAL A 78 1.04 3.76 -2.55
CA VAL A 78 0.58 2.88 -3.62
C VAL A 78 0.82 1.42 -3.25
N VAL A 79 1.96 1.09 -2.61
CA VAL A 79 2.20 -0.25 -2.03
C VAL A 79 1.09 -0.61 -1.03
N LYS A 80 0.78 0.30 -0.10
CA LYS A 80 -0.31 0.10 0.88
C LYS A 80 -1.65 -0.13 0.19
N LEU A 81 -1.99 0.68 -0.82
CA LEU A 81 -3.21 0.53 -1.60
C LEU A 81 -3.29 -0.83 -2.30
N GLN A 82 -2.21 -1.21 -3.00
CA GLN A 82 -2.15 -2.48 -3.74
C GLN A 82 -2.34 -3.68 -2.81
N ASN A 83 -1.70 -3.67 -1.64
CA ASN A 83 -1.89 -4.69 -0.61
C ASN A 83 -3.34 -4.75 -0.11
N LEU A 84 -3.94 -3.59 0.19
CA LEU A 84 -5.35 -3.54 0.62
C LEU A 84 -6.30 -4.02 -0.47
N LEU A 85 -6.06 -3.66 -1.73
CA LEU A 85 -6.85 -4.17 -2.86
C LEU A 85 -6.78 -5.71 -2.93
N LEU A 86 -5.58 -6.28 -2.80
CA LEU A 86 -5.41 -7.74 -2.75
C LEU A 86 -6.20 -8.36 -1.59
N LEU A 87 -6.07 -7.83 -0.37
CA LEU A 87 -6.78 -8.33 0.81
C LEU A 87 -8.31 -8.31 0.63
N HIS A 88 -8.82 -7.45 -0.25
CA HIS A 88 -10.23 -7.35 -0.61
C HIS A 88 -10.60 -8.10 -1.90
N GLY A 89 -9.68 -8.86 -2.48
CA GLY A 89 -9.92 -9.68 -3.69
C GLY A 89 -9.85 -8.90 -5.01
N TYR A 90 -9.30 -7.69 -5.00
CA TYR A 90 -9.09 -6.88 -6.20
C TYR A 90 -7.62 -6.90 -6.61
N ASN A 91 -7.25 -7.82 -7.53
CA ASN A 91 -5.87 -7.95 -7.98
C ASN A 91 -5.40 -6.71 -8.77
N PRO A 92 -4.39 -5.96 -8.29
CA PRO A 92 -3.85 -4.78 -8.97
C PRO A 92 -2.83 -5.11 -10.08
N GLY A 93 -2.50 -6.39 -10.28
CA GLY A 93 -1.47 -6.83 -11.23
C GLY A 93 -0.10 -7.08 -10.61
N GLY A 94 0.16 -6.56 -9.41
CA GLY A 94 1.39 -6.68 -8.62
C GLY A 94 1.39 -5.66 -7.50
N VAL A 95 2.34 -5.82 -6.55
CA VAL A 95 2.59 -4.83 -5.48
C VAL A 95 3.99 -4.25 -5.74
N ASP A 96 4.04 -3.32 -6.66
CA ASP A 96 5.27 -2.70 -7.17
C ASP A 96 5.43 -1.23 -6.77
N GLY A 97 4.44 -0.68 -6.06
CA GLY A 97 4.41 0.71 -5.67
C GLY A 97 4.17 1.69 -6.83
N GLN A 98 3.73 1.20 -7.99
CA GLN A 98 3.36 2.03 -9.14
C GLN A 98 1.85 1.96 -9.37
N PHE A 99 1.18 3.08 -9.37
CA PHE A 99 -0.24 3.14 -9.73
C PHE A 99 -0.40 3.03 -11.26
N GLY A 100 -0.24 1.81 -11.74
CA GLY A 100 -0.39 1.48 -13.16
C GLY A 100 -1.84 1.18 -13.55
N ASN A 101 -2.04 0.77 -14.82
CA ASN A 101 -3.36 0.41 -15.34
C ASN A 101 -4.00 -0.76 -14.55
N GLY A 102 -3.21 -1.72 -14.07
CA GLY A 102 -3.70 -2.83 -13.25
C GLY A 102 -4.32 -2.33 -11.94
N THR A 103 -3.62 -1.45 -11.23
CA THR A 103 -4.10 -0.81 -9.99
C THR A 103 -5.36 0.01 -10.24
N LYS A 104 -5.39 0.83 -11.32
CA LYS A 104 -6.58 1.59 -11.72
C LYS A 104 -7.80 0.67 -11.97
N GLN A 105 -7.61 -0.42 -12.68
CA GLN A 105 -8.69 -1.39 -12.94
C GLN A 105 -9.18 -2.06 -11.66
N ALA A 106 -8.29 -2.39 -10.73
CA ALA A 106 -8.65 -2.95 -9.43
C ALA A 106 -9.50 -1.96 -8.61
N VAL A 107 -9.10 -0.68 -8.57
CA VAL A 107 -9.89 0.39 -7.95
C VAL A 107 -11.27 0.52 -8.61
N MET A 108 -11.35 0.55 -9.95
CA MET A 108 -12.64 0.62 -10.65
C MET A 108 -13.54 -0.59 -10.38
N LYS A 109 -12.99 -1.80 -10.25
CA LYS A 109 -13.75 -2.99 -9.84
C LYS A 109 -14.31 -2.85 -8.41
N LEU A 110 -13.51 -2.33 -7.49
CA LEU A 110 -13.96 -2.01 -6.12
C LEU A 110 -15.08 -0.98 -6.15
N GLN A 111 -14.89 0.13 -6.87
CA GLN A 111 -15.89 1.19 -7.03
C GLN A 111 -17.21 0.64 -7.59
N LYS A 112 -17.15 -0.15 -8.67
CA LYS A 112 -18.32 -0.79 -9.28
C LYS A 112 -19.07 -1.68 -8.30
N LYS A 113 -18.35 -2.55 -7.57
CA LYS A 113 -18.96 -3.49 -6.62
C LYS A 113 -19.62 -2.78 -5.43
N ASN A 114 -19.16 -1.58 -5.09
CA ASN A 114 -19.69 -0.80 -3.97
C ASN A 114 -20.58 0.37 -4.42
N SER A 115 -21.03 0.38 -5.71
CA SER A 115 -21.90 1.43 -6.27
C SER A 115 -21.31 2.84 -6.12
N MET A 116 -20.00 2.96 -6.20
CA MET A 116 -19.26 4.22 -6.17
C MET A 116 -19.04 4.77 -7.59
N PRO A 117 -18.77 6.08 -7.76
CA PRO A 117 -18.39 6.65 -9.05
C PRO A 117 -17.17 5.92 -9.64
N LEU A 118 -17.22 5.55 -10.93
CA LEU A 118 -16.16 4.80 -11.62
C LEU A 118 -15.03 5.72 -12.10
N THR A 119 -14.35 6.39 -11.20
CA THR A 119 -13.28 7.35 -11.52
C THR A 119 -11.94 6.68 -11.75
N GLY A 120 -11.71 5.54 -11.12
CA GLY A 120 -10.39 4.90 -11.02
C GLY A 120 -9.41 5.67 -10.13
N VAL A 121 -9.89 6.67 -9.39
CA VAL A 121 -9.16 7.46 -8.39
C VAL A 121 -9.47 6.90 -7.00
N VAL A 122 -8.49 6.87 -6.14
CA VAL A 122 -8.63 6.48 -4.73
C VAL A 122 -8.86 7.74 -3.92
N ASP A 123 -10.11 7.98 -3.60
CA ASP A 123 -10.57 9.04 -2.71
C ASP A 123 -10.81 8.52 -1.28
N GLU A 124 -11.28 9.39 -0.40
CA GLU A 124 -11.64 9.04 0.98
C GLU A 124 -12.67 7.88 1.03
N GLY A 125 -13.63 7.84 0.11
CA GLY A 125 -14.63 6.78 0.05
C GLY A 125 -14.02 5.41 -0.23
N VAL A 126 -13.06 5.35 -1.16
CA VAL A 126 -12.29 4.13 -1.47
C VAL A 126 -11.43 3.72 -0.27
N TRP A 127 -10.73 4.64 0.38
CA TRP A 127 -9.95 4.35 1.59
C TRP A 127 -10.83 3.82 2.72
N ASN A 128 -11.95 4.46 2.99
CA ASN A 128 -12.91 4.04 4.01
C ASN A 128 -13.47 2.64 3.73
N ARG A 129 -13.67 2.29 2.45
CA ARG A 129 -14.10 0.94 2.08
C ARG A 129 -13.01 -0.10 2.32
N LEU A 130 -11.76 0.23 1.98
CA LEU A 130 -10.60 -0.65 2.16
C LEU A 130 -10.15 -0.80 3.62
N SER A 131 -10.53 0.13 4.51
CA SER A 131 -10.23 0.03 5.94
C SER A 131 -11.11 -0.97 6.69
N ARG A 132 -12.23 -1.41 6.08
CA ARG A 132 -13.11 -2.43 6.68
C ARG A 132 -12.45 -3.80 6.61
N ALA A 133 -12.83 -4.68 7.53
CA ALA A 133 -12.33 -6.06 7.48
C ALA A 133 -12.72 -6.74 6.14
N PRO A 134 -11.78 -7.41 5.46
CA PRO A 134 -12.08 -8.17 4.26
C PRO A 134 -12.97 -9.37 4.60
N SER A 135 -13.85 -9.75 3.69
CA SER A 135 -14.73 -10.91 3.82
C SER A 135 -14.68 -11.75 2.55
N LEU A 136 -14.81 -13.06 2.71
CA LEU A 136 -14.94 -13.97 1.56
C LEU A 136 -16.17 -13.57 0.74
N THR A 137 -15.96 -13.30 -0.54
CA THR A 137 -17.04 -12.97 -1.47
C THR A 137 -16.88 -13.78 -2.74
N GLY A 138 -17.96 -14.46 -3.14
CA GLY A 138 -17.98 -15.32 -4.31
C GLY A 138 -17.65 -16.78 -4.00
N ASP A 139 -17.55 -17.56 -5.06
CA ASP A 139 -17.30 -19.00 -4.99
C ASP A 139 -15.82 -19.28 -4.76
N TYR A 140 -15.56 -20.43 -4.16
CA TYR A 140 -14.23 -21.00 -3.99
C TYR A 140 -14.18 -22.43 -4.53
N LYS A 141 -13.01 -22.86 -5.00
CA LYS A 141 -12.82 -24.21 -5.54
C LYS A 141 -12.63 -25.26 -4.45
N GLN A 142 -11.95 -24.88 -3.39
CA GLN A 142 -11.57 -25.78 -2.30
C GLN A 142 -11.41 -25.01 -1.00
N MET A 143 -11.75 -25.65 0.12
CA MET A 143 -11.46 -25.17 1.47
C MET A 143 -10.52 -26.16 2.16
N MET A 144 -9.49 -25.65 2.80
CA MET A 144 -8.47 -26.40 3.51
C MET A 144 -8.33 -25.89 4.93
N SER A 145 -8.05 -26.77 5.90
CA SER A 145 -7.62 -26.38 7.23
C SER A 145 -6.09 -26.39 7.26
N MET A 146 -5.49 -25.28 7.56
CA MET A 146 -4.03 -25.09 7.50
C MET A 146 -3.49 -24.46 8.78
N GLN A 147 -2.26 -24.85 9.16
CA GLN A 147 -1.50 -24.14 10.20
C GLN A 147 -0.94 -22.86 9.59
N ALA A 148 -1.39 -21.72 10.09
CA ALA A 148 -0.94 -20.43 9.62
C ALA A 148 0.07 -19.81 10.57
N THR A 149 1.17 -19.31 10.02
CA THR A 149 2.14 -18.40 10.63
C THR A 149 2.15 -17.08 9.88
N ALA A 150 2.97 -16.12 10.31
CA ALA A 150 3.13 -14.87 9.57
C ALA A 150 4.58 -14.42 9.51
N TYR A 151 4.97 -13.82 8.39
CA TYR A 151 6.28 -13.23 8.16
C TYR A 151 6.18 -11.74 7.81
N ALA A 152 7.24 -10.99 8.10
CA ALA A 152 7.35 -9.58 7.72
C ALA A 152 8.55 -9.37 6.79
N PRO A 153 8.50 -8.41 5.84
CA PRO A 153 9.64 -8.07 5.00
C PRO A 153 10.84 -7.63 5.85
N ASN A 154 12.05 -7.81 5.31
CA ASN A 154 13.33 -7.50 5.97
C ASN A 154 13.69 -8.38 7.20
N VAL A 155 12.92 -9.42 7.49
CA VAL A 155 13.24 -10.40 8.53
C VAL A 155 13.70 -11.69 7.86
N GLY A 156 14.95 -12.09 8.11
CA GLY A 156 15.50 -13.32 7.55
C GLY A 156 16.04 -13.22 6.12
N GLY A 157 16.13 -12.02 5.51
CA GLY A 157 17.00 -11.77 4.37
C GLY A 157 16.37 -11.41 3.03
N THR A 158 15.05 -11.50 2.83
CA THR A 158 14.45 -11.06 1.56
C THR A 158 13.24 -10.16 1.79
N SER A 159 13.22 -9.05 1.03
CA SER A 159 12.06 -8.16 0.96
C SER A 159 11.12 -8.54 -0.19
N PHE A 160 11.41 -9.63 -0.90
CA PHE A 160 10.66 -10.06 -2.08
C PHE A 160 10.23 -11.51 -1.95
N THR A 161 9.04 -11.81 -2.46
CA THR A 161 8.49 -13.17 -2.59
C THR A 161 9.26 -13.95 -3.66
N TYR A 162 9.06 -15.26 -3.72
CA TYR A 162 9.59 -16.13 -4.79
C TYR A 162 9.23 -15.61 -6.20
N SER A 163 8.06 -15.02 -6.36
CA SER A 163 7.60 -14.47 -7.65
C SER A 163 8.10 -13.03 -7.92
N GLY A 164 8.94 -12.47 -7.03
CA GLY A 164 9.56 -11.15 -7.22
C GLY A 164 8.69 -9.96 -6.80
N ASN A 165 7.55 -10.18 -6.13
CA ASN A 165 6.75 -9.11 -5.56
C ASN A 165 7.32 -8.65 -4.21
N TYR A 166 7.03 -7.40 -3.79
CA TYR A 166 7.40 -6.95 -2.46
C TYR A 166 6.65 -7.77 -1.41
N ALA A 167 7.39 -8.44 -0.52
CA ALA A 167 6.84 -9.25 0.55
C ALA A 167 6.06 -8.37 1.56
N GLY A 168 4.96 -8.88 2.09
CA GLY A 168 4.11 -8.15 3.03
C GLY A 168 2.65 -8.55 2.91
N LYS A 169 1.74 -7.69 3.34
CA LYS A 169 0.31 -7.95 3.28
C LYS A 169 -0.16 -8.24 1.86
N GLY A 170 -1.05 -9.23 1.72
CA GLY A 170 -1.61 -9.65 0.43
C GLY A 170 -0.82 -10.77 -0.25
N HIS A 171 0.25 -11.27 0.37
CA HIS A 171 1.09 -12.35 -0.11
C HIS A 171 1.12 -13.51 0.88
N ALA A 172 1.37 -14.72 0.41
CA ALA A 172 1.53 -15.88 1.26
C ALA A 172 2.54 -16.86 0.67
N ALA A 173 3.38 -17.42 1.54
CA ALA A 173 4.19 -18.58 1.23
C ALA A 173 3.36 -19.85 1.44
N VAL A 174 3.48 -20.77 0.50
CA VAL A 174 2.75 -22.05 0.47
C VAL A 174 3.66 -23.20 0.03
N ASP A 175 3.18 -24.44 0.19
CA ASP A 175 3.75 -25.58 -0.49
C ASP A 175 3.15 -25.67 -1.91
N PRO A 176 3.94 -25.52 -2.99
CA PRO A 176 3.43 -25.60 -4.37
C PRO A 176 2.80 -26.95 -4.73
N ALA A 177 3.12 -28.00 -3.99
CA ALA A 177 2.51 -29.34 -4.16
C ALA A 177 1.06 -29.37 -3.65
N VAL A 178 0.67 -28.44 -2.77
CA VAL A 178 -0.68 -28.32 -2.18
C VAL A 178 -1.47 -27.16 -2.79
N ILE A 179 -0.84 -26.01 -2.92
CA ILE A 179 -1.43 -24.79 -3.47
C ILE A 179 -0.53 -24.28 -4.60
N PRO A 180 -1.00 -24.28 -5.86
CA PRO A 180 -0.21 -23.77 -6.99
C PRO A 180 0.17 -22.29 -6.80
N ILE A 181 1.42 -21.95 -7.16
CA ILE A 181 1.87 -20.54 -7.20
C ILE A 181 0.98 -19.74 -8.16
N GLY A 182 0.64 -18.52 -7.76
CA GLY A 182 -0.30 -17.62 -8.46
C GLY A 182 -1.76 -17.79 -8.05
N SER A 183 -2.07 -18.75 -7.17
CA SER A 183 -3.42 -18.94 -6.66
C SER A 183 -3.89 -17.76 -5.83
N ILE A 184 -5.16 -17.37 -5.99
CA ILE A 184 -5.83 -16.42 -5.11
C ILE A 184 -6.46 -17.18 -3.95
N LEU A 185 -6.10 -16.80 -2.75
CA LEU A 185 -6.58 -17.39 -1.51
C LEU A 185 -7.39 -16.37 -0.70
N PHE A 186 -8.34 -16.86 0.08
CA PHE A 186 -8.88 -16.13 1.22
C PHE A 186 -8.51 -16.92 2.48
N VAL A 187 -7.81 -16.25 3.41
CA VAL A 187 -7.39 -16.82 4.69
C VAL A 187 -8.24 -16.22 5.80
N GLU A 188 -8.91 -17.06 6.57
CA GLU A 188 -9.79 -16.62 7.65
C GLU A 188 -9.02 -15.82 8.71
N GLY A 189 -9.54 -14.63 9.04
CA GLY A 189 -8.90 -13.69 9.96
C GLY A 189 -7.77 -12.85 9.34
N TYR A 190 -7.35 -13.14 8.09
CA TYR A 190 -6.33 -12.36 7.37
C TYR A 190 -6.92 -11.60 6.17
N GLY A 191 -7.62 -12.28 5.28
CA GLY A 191 -8.19 -11.74 4.05
C GLY A 191 -7.69 -12.43 2.80
N TYR A 192 -7.83 -11.75 1.65
CA TYR A 192 -7.33 -12.28 0.38
C TYR A 192 -5.81 -12.11 0.27
N CYS A 193 -5.16 -13.09 -0.37
CA CYS A 193 -3.75 -13.02 -0.72
C CYS A 193 -3.46 -13.83 -2.00
N ILE A 194 -2.28 -13.58 -2.55
CA ILE A 194 -1.71 -14.38 -3.63
C ILE A 194 -0.73 -15.37 -3.01
N ALA A 195 -0.83 -16.63 -3.38
CA ALA A 195 0.16 -17.66 -3.10
C ALA A 195 1.34 -17.47 -4.06
N ASP A 196 2.29 -16.63 -3.74
CA ASP A 196 3.40 -16.26 -4.63
C ASP A 196 4.78 -16.38 -3.97
N ASP A 197 4.81 -16.98 -2.80
CA ASP A 197 6.05 -17.23 -2.08
C ASP A 197 6.17 -18.71 -1.68
N ILE A 198 7.40 -19.11 -1.37
CA ILE A 198 7.75 -20.44 -0.88
C ILE A 198 8.71 -20.34 0.31
N GLY A 199 8.53 -21.17 1.32
CA GLY A 199 9.41 -21.25 2.48
C GLY A 199 9.99 -22.64 2.67
N ARG A 200 11.22 -22.73 3.20
CA ARG A 200 11.82 -24.05 3.51
C ARG A 200 10.96 -24.85 4.49
N SER A 201 10.38 -24.16 5.47
CA SER A 201 9.53 -24.76 6.51
C SER A 201 8.04 -24.79 6.15
N VAL A 202 7.64 -24.18 5.01
CA VAL A 202 6.26 -24.12 4.57
C VAL A 202 5.97 -25.34 3.68
N LYS A 203 5.51 -26.42 4.31
CA LYS A 203 5.27 -27.71 3.64
C LYS A 203 3.91 -28.29 4.02
N GLY A 204 3.28 -28.98 3.06
CA GLY A 204 1.98 -29.59 3.28
C GLY A 204 0.91 -28.53 3.64
N ASN A 205 0.20 -28.76 4.72
CA ASN A 205 -0.89 -27.89 5.20
C ASN A 205 -0.38 -26.74 6.10
N ILE A 206 0.74 -26.14 5.74
CA ILE A 206 1.27 -24.93 6.37
C ILE A 206 1.16 -23.77 5.38
N ILE A 207 0.74 -22.60 5.87
CA ILE A 207 0.72 -21.32 5.14
C ILE A 207 1.39 -20.25 5.99
N ASP A 208 2.23 -19.43 5.37
CA ASP A 208 2.88 -18.31 6.03
C ASP A 208 2.42 -16.99 5.37
N VAL A 209 1.61 -16.20 6.09
CA VAL A 209 0.99 -15.00 5.52
C VAL A 209 1.89 -13.78 5.71
N GLY A 210 2.02 -12.97 4.69
CA GLY A 210 2.80 -11.75 4.74
C GLY A 210 2.11 -10.67 5.57
N VAL A 211 2.87 -9.99 6.44
CA VAL A 211 2.43 -8.81 7.19
C VAL A 211 3.45 -7.69 7.06
N ASP A 212 3.06 -6.44 7.41
CA ASP A 212 3.92 -5.28 7.15
C ASP A 212 5.03 -5.12 8.20
N THR A 213 4.81 -5.62 9.43
CA THR A 213 5.75 -5.45 10.55
C THR A 213 5.96 -6.74 11.34
N ILE A 214 7.13 -6.83 12.01
CA ILE A 214 7.46 -7.94 12.93
C ILE A 214 6.42 -8.03 14.06
N GLU A 215 5.98 -6.90 14.59
CA GLU A 215 4.97 -6.85 15.66
C GLU A 215 3.66 -7.49 15.19
N GLN A 216 3.24 -7.22 13.96
CA GLN A 216 2.05 -7.88 13.37
C GLN A 216 2.24 -9.38 13.23
N ALA A 217 3.45 -9.85 12.86
CA ALA A 217 3.76 -11.26 12.78
C ALA A 217 3.68 -11.95 14.16
N TYR A 218 4.23 -11.35 15.20
CA TYR A 218 4.10 -11.85 16.56
C TYR A 218 2.64 -11.86 17.04
N ASN A 219 1.87 -10.81 16.76
CA ASN A 219 0.46 -10.71 17.12
C ASN A 219 -0.41 -11.73 16.38
N TRP A 220 -0.04 -12.08 15.14
CA TRP A 220 -0.71 -13.16 14.40
C TRP A 220 -0.46 -14.53 15.05
N GLY A 221 0.79 -14.78 15.43
CA GLY A 221 1.23 -16.02 16.06
C GLY A 221 1.14 -17.22 15.11
N SER A 222 0.86 -18.38 15.70
CA SER A 222 0.69 -19.65 14.99
C SER A 222 -0.66 -20.26 15.35
N LYS A 223 -1.54 -20.49 14.37
CA LYS A 223 -2.92 -20.93 14.61
C LYS A 223 -3.52 -21.68 13.42
N GLN A 224 -4.51 -22.52 13.71
CA GLN A 224 -5.32 -23.15 12.67
C GLN A 224 -6.28 -22.14 12.05
N VAL A 225 -6.35 -22.12 10.73
CA VAL A 225 -7.24 -21.25 9.96
C VAL A 225 -7.88 -22.04 8.80
N LYS A 226 -9.03 -21.55 8.34
CA LYS A 226 -9.58 -22.00 7.06
C LYS A 226 -8.97 -21.17 5.92
N VAL A 227 -8.49 -21.85 4.91
CA VAL A 227 -7.96 -21.28 3.69
C VAL A 227 -8.85 -21.71 2.54
N TYR A 228 -9.33 -20.74 1.78
CA TYR A 228 -10.20 -20.97 0.63
C TYR A 228 -9.45 -20.66 -0.64
N LEU A 229 -9.33 -21.63 -1.52
CA LEU A 229 -8.78 -21.47 -2.87
C LEU A 229 -9.86 -20.86 -3.77
N VAL A 230 -9.70 -19.59 -4.14
CA VAL A 230 -10.69 -18.83 -4.92
C VAL A 230 -10.45 -19.00 -6.42
N ARG A 231 -9.18 -18.99 -6.86
CA ARG A 231 -8.75 -19.18 -8.26
C ARG A 231 -7.46 -19.96 -8.33
#